data_e29806b5bcad1d254b581c42cabe6b42
#
_entry.id   e29806b5bcad1d254b581c42cabe6b42
#
_cell.length_a   1.000
_cell.length_b   1.000
_cell.length_c   1.000
_cell.angle_alpha   90.00
_cell.angle_beta   90.00
_cell.angle_gamma   90.00
#
_symmetry.space_group_name_H-M   'P 1'
#
loop_
_entity.id
_entity.type
_entity.pdbx_description
1 polymer ?
#
loop_
_entity_poly.entity_id
_entity_poly.type
_entity_poly.pdbx_seq_one_letter_code
_entity_poly.pdbx_strand_id
1 'polypeptide(L)'
;EKLCARLLRVHAPLCLAHKEIPACGRTLVCVPILLCDKAAADEVFERLEKFALRNPQRQIRFCMLADLAQAKSERKAEDDALLRYAQSKTDALNRKYGARFLLLVRRRTFCAPDKIFMGWERKRGALLDLVRLLQGERGAQEAFLLRRGAADATEGICYVLTLDADTEISYDCVLHMVNIMLHPLNRAVLRPDQRAVVHGFGILQPGIAPTPKSVAGSRFAGLLAGQGGFAQYQGAAFESAMQIYGCGAFCGKGMFEVRAYAACLCNAFPENSVLSHDLLEGARLRCLYVPQITLMDDVPQSPRSFFKRMERWQRGDVQALPFALPHHRDGTGKRVSCAATLPMRFCQFENLFSMLYAPSALSALFLCAFLVLKASFLLFVFLPLLLGAVLHISACMHEVRTVGQP
;
A
#
# COMPACT_ATOMS: atom_id res chain seq x y z
N GLU A 1 -21.59 3.92 -10.56
CA GLU A 1 -21.02 4.24 -9.25
C GLU A 1 -21.98 5.05 -8.38
N LYS A 2 -22.38 6.28 -8.78
CA LYS A 2 -23.31 7.13 -7.99
C LYS A 2 -24.67 6.46 -7.71
N LEU A 3 -25.17 5.63 -8.64
CA LEU A 3 -26.40 4.86 -8.44
C LEU A 3 -26.18 3.74 -7.41
N CYS A 4 -25.09 3.00 -7.51
CA CYS A 4 -24.73 1.96 -6.55
C CYS A 4 -24.53 2.54 -5.15
N ALA A 5 -23.82 3.66 -5.02
CA ALA A 5 -23.61 4.34 -3.74
C ALA A 5 -24.92 4.81 -3.07
N ARG A 6 -25.97 5.14 -3.86
CA ARG A 6 -27.30 5.47 -3.34
C ARG A 6 -28.14 4.26 -2.95
N LEU A 7 -27.92 3.12 -3.61
CA LEU A 7 -28.66 1.88 -3.34
C LEU A 7 -28.05 1.05 -2.23
N LEU A 8 -26.73 1.14 -2.04
CA LEU A 8 -25.99 0.43 -1.02
C LEU A 8 -25.87 1.33 0.23
N ARG A 9 -26.39 0.87 1.36
CA ARG A 9 -26.19 1.54 2.66
C ARG A 9 -24.79 1.23 3.14
N VAL A 10 -23.89 2.21 3.05
CA VAL A 10 -22.53 2.10 3.58
C VAL A 10 -22.61 2.06 5.11
N HIS A 11 -22.16 0.99 5.71
CA HIS A 11 -22.04 0.88 7.16
C HIS A 11 -20.60 1.22 7.57
N ALA A 12 -20.47 2.12 8.54
CA ALA A 12 -19.19 2.39 9.16
C ALA A 12 -18.63 1.10 9.79
N PRO A 13 -17.32 0.84 9.71
CA PRO A 13 -16.73 -0.33 10.35
C PRO A 13 -16.94 -0.27 11.86
N LEU A 14 -17.14 -1.45 12.46
CA LEU A 14 -17.28 -1.58 13.90
C LEU A 14 -15.99 -1.15 14.59
N CYS A 15 -16.10 -0.33 15.64
CA CYS A 15 -14.97 0.29 16.30
C CYS A 15 -15.16 0.25 17.82
N LEU A 16 -14.08 -0.07 18.55
CA LEU A 16 -14.04 0.11 20.00
C LEU A 16 -13.80 1.58 20.36
N ALA A 17 -14.04 1.95 21.61
CA ALA A 17 -13.88 3.33 22.10
C ALA A 17 -12.74 3.45 23.13
N HIS A 18 -11.65 2.71 22.96
CA HIS A 18 -10.49 2.87 23.83
C HIS A 18 -9.88 4.26 23.64
N LYS A 19 -9.58 4.94 24.76
CA LYS A 19 -8.86 6.23 24.76
C LYS A 19 -7.35 6.03 24.68
N GLU A 20 -6.87 4.86 25.08
CA GLU A 20 -5.46 4.46 25.02
C GLU A 20 -5.34 3.08 24.36
N ILE A 21 -4.27 2.88 23.62
CA ILE A 21 -4.00 1.58 22.99
C ILE A 21 -3.61 0.57 24.08
N PRO A 22 -4.37 -0.53 24.25
CA PRO A 22 -4.01 -1.59 25.18
C PRO A 22 -2.78 -2.37 24.70
N ALA A 23 -2.16 -3.17 25.57
CA ALA A 23 -0.99 -3.96 25.23
C ALA A 23 -1.21 -4.92 24.05
N CYS A 24 -2.42 -5.49 23.93
CA CYS A 24 -2.79 -6.34 22.79
C CYS A 24 -3.00 -5.57 21.47
N GLY A 25 -2.91 -4.24 21.50
CA GLY A 25 -2.95 -3.34 20.34
C GLY A 25 -1.60 -2.70 20.01
N ARG A 26 -0.50 -3.16 20.64
CA ARG A 26 0.84 -2.59 20.39
C ARG A 26 1.14 -2.55 18.89
N THR A 27 1.48 -1.37 18.38
CA THR A 27 1.58 -1.08 16.95
C THR A 27 2.94 -0.52 16.58
N LEU A 28 3.49 -0.98 15.46
CA LEU A 28 4.67 -0.44 14.81
C LEU A 28 4.26 0.38 13.58
N VAL A 29 4.51 1.69 13.59
CA VAL A 29 4.42 2.54 12.40
C VAL A 29 5.72 2.39 11.63
N CYS A 30 5.66 1.82 10.45
CA CYS A 30 6.81 1.42 9.65
C CYS A 30 6.85 2.17 8.33
N VAL A 31 7.98 2.82 8.03
CA VAL A 31 8.25 3.50 6.76
C VAL A 31 9.37 2.75 6.05
N PRO A 32 9.04 1.89 5.06
CA PRO A 32 10.04 1.28 4.19
C PRO A 32 10.64 2.32 3.25
N ILE A 33 11.98 2.40 3.20
CA ILE A 33 12.69 3.34 2.34
C ILE A 33 13.88 2.71 1.62
N LEU A 34 14.28 3.35 0.51
CA LEU A 34 15.60 3.14 -0.08
C LEU A 34 16.55 4.21 0.49
N LEU A 35 17.45 3.82 1.37
CA LEU A 35 18.39 4.70 2.04
C LEU A 35 19.58 4.96 1.09
N CYS A 36 19.49 6.05 0.31
CA CYS A 36 20.51 6.42 -0.67
C CYS A 36 21.56 7.36 -0.09
N ASP A 37 21.16 8.30 0.76
CA ASP A 37 21.99 9.36 1.31
C ASP A 37 21.44 9.90 2.65
N LYS A 38 22.12 10.89 3.20
CA LYS A 38 21.74 11.52 4.47
C LYS A 38 20.45 12.33 4.36
N ALA A 39 20.18 12.95 3.21
CA ALA A 39 18.97 13.75 3.02
C ALA A 39 17.72 12.87 3.05
N ALA A 40 17.74 11.72 2.39
CA ALA A 40 16.68 10.73 2.44
C ALA A 40 16.45 10.21 3.88
N ALA A 41 17.52 10.02 4.65
CA ALA A 41 17.42 9.67 6.06
C ALA A 41 16.75 10.79 6.88
N ASP A 42 17.18 12.04 6.72
CA ASP A 42 16.63 13.20 7.44
C ASP A 42 15.14 13.37 7.19
N GLU A 43 14.70 13.30 5.93
CA GLU A 43 13.29 13.39 5.57
C GLU A 43 12.42 12.37 6.33
N VAL A 44 12.87 11.12 6.41
CA VAL A 44 12.11 10.08 7.09
C VAL A 44 12.17 10.24 8.61
N PHE A 45 13.30 10.62 9.18
CA PHE A 45 13.37 10.86 10.63
C PHE A 45 12.53 12.04 11.06
N GLU A 46 12.49 13.15 10.32
CA GLU A 46 11.58 14.28 10.57
C GLU A 46 10.12 13.85 10.48
N ARG A 47 9.78 12.99 9.53
CA ARG A 47 8.43 12.44 9.37
C ARG A 47 8.05 11.54 10.53
N LEU A 48 8.92 10.61 10.93
CA LEU A 48 8.69 9.75 12.08
C LEU A 48 8.54 10.57 13.39
N GLU A 49 9.29 11.66 13.54
CA GLU A 49 9.13 12.58 14.67
C GLU A 49 7.76 13.25 14.68
N LYS A 50 7.30 13.76 13.52
CA LYS A 50 5.94 14.32 13.35
C LYS A 50 4.87 13.27 13.67
N PHE A 51 5.06 12.03 13.24
CA PHE A 51 4.13 10.94 13.54
C PHE A 51 4.05 10.65 15.03
N ALA A 52 5.18 10.66 15.72
CA ALA A 52 5.25 10.44 17.16
C ALA A 52 4.55 11.56 17.96
N LEU A 53 4.64 12.80 17.49
CA LEU A 53 3.94 13.95 18.08
C LEU A 53 2.43 13.89 17.85
N ARG A 54 1.99 13.48 16.65
CA ARG A 54 0.57 13.35 16.29
C ARG A 54 -0.09 12.12 16.91
N ASN A 55 0.69 11.11 17.28
CA ASN A 55 0.21 9.82 17.82
C ASN A 55 1.01 9.49 19.11
N PRO A 56 0.73 10.19 20.22
CA PRO A 56 1.57 10.12 21.43
C PRO A 56 1.38 8.84 22.26
N GLN A 57 0.53 7.90 21.84
CA GLN A 57 0.20 6.69 22.58
C GLN A 57 1.44 5.84 22.93
N ARG A 58 1.52 5.39 24.18
CA ARG A 58 2.67 4.64 24.72
C ARG A 58 2.94 3.33 23.98
N GLN A 59 1.92 2.69 23.43
CA GLN A 59 2.03 1.40 22.74
C GLN A 59 2.40 1.53 21.26
N ILE A 60 2.74 2.74 20.77
CA ILE A 60 3.18 2.94 19.40
C ILE A 60 4.71 3.00 19.35
N ARG A 61 5.28 2.28 18.40
CA ARG A 61 6.70 2.37 18.01
C ARG A 61 6.79 2.89 16.58
N PHE A 62 7.88 3.53 16.24
CA PHE A 62 8.14 4.13 14.93
C PHE A 62 9.40 3.55 14.33
N CYS A 63 9.34 3.05 13.11
CA CYS A 63 10.44 2.32 12.48
C CYS A 63 10.78 2.89 11.10
N MET A 64 12.04 3.23 10.90
CA MET A 64 12.62 3.30 9.57
C MET A 64 13.06 1.89 9.17
N LEU A 65 12.44 1.33 8.15
CA LEU A 65 12.79 0.04 7.57
C LEU A 65 13.53 0.28 6.25
N ALA A 66 14.85 0.20 6.28
CA ALA A 66 15.68 0.68 5.19
C ALA A 66 16.31 -0.46 4.38
N ASP A 67 16.27 -0.32 3.06
CA ASP A 67 17.15 -0.99 2.13
C ASP A 67 18.25 -0.03 1.70
N LEU A 68 19.49 -0.49 1.64
CA LEU A 68 20.57 0.27 1.00
C LEU A 68 20.42 0.27 -0.52
N ALA A 69 20.84 1.35 -1.17
CA ALA A 69 20.82 1.45 -2.62
C ALA A 69 21.55 0.27 -3.28
N GLN A 70 21.02 -0.21 -4.40
CA GLN A 70 21.60 -1.34 -5.15
C GLN A 70 23.08 -1.11 -5.50
N ALA A 71 23.85 -2.19 -5.56
CA ALA A 71 25.28 -2.16 -5.74
C ALA A 71 25.81 -3.39 -6.51
N LYS A 72 27.04 -3.30 -7.03
CA LYS A 72 27.76 -4.46 -7.61
C LYS A 72 28.31 -5.40 -6.54
N SER A 73 28.35 -4.96 -5.28
CA SER A 73 28.84 -5.72 -4.13
C SER A 73 27.86 -5.65 -2.97
N GLU A 74 27.93 -6.57 -2.02
CA GLU A 74 27.08 -6.57 -0.82
C GLU A 74 27.29 -5.30 0.02
N ARG A 75 28.52 -4.80 0.10
CA ARG A 75 28.89 -3.59 0.86
C ARG A 75 29.61 -2.59 -0.02
N LYS A 76 29.34 -1.29 0.24
CA LYS A 76 30.08 -0.16 -0.31
C LYS A 76 30.84 0.55 0.81
N ALA A 77 31.90 1.25 0.49
CA ALA A 77 32.70 2.02 1.46
C ALA A 77 31.89 3.13 2.16
N GLU A 78 30.91 3.70 1.43
CA GLU A 78 30.07 4.78 1.94
C GLU A 78 28.98 4.31 2.91
N ASP A 79 28.63 3.02 2.89
CA ASP A 79 27.54 2.46 3.68
C ASP A 79 27.76 2.70 5.18
N ASP A 80 28.97 2.48 5.68
CA ASP A 80 29.28 2.59 7.12
C ASP A 80 29.09 4.02 7.65
N ALA A 81 29.42 5.03 6.84
CA ALA A 81 29.21 6.44 7.23
C ALA A 81 27.72 6.79 7.29
N LEU A 82 26.94 6.30 6.31
CA LEU A 82 25.49 6.49 6.26
C LEU A 82 24.78 5.75 7.41
N LEU A 83 25.19 4.54 7.71
CA LEU A 83 24.65 3.75 8.83
C LEU A 83 24.92 4.42 10.18
N ARG A 84 26.16 4.89 10.42
CA ARG A 84 26.47 5.65 11.65
C ARG A 84 25.64 6.92 11.77
N TYR A 85 25.44 7.63 10.67
CA TYR A 85 24.57 8.80 10.64
C TYR A 85 23.15 8.47 11.05
N ALA A 86 22.52 7.47 10.41
CA ALA A 86 21.16 7.04 10.73
C ALA A 86 21.02 6.53 12.18
N GLN A 87 22.02 5.82 12.70
CA GLN A 87 22.08 5.43 14.10
C GLN A 87 22.05 6.63 15.04
N SER A 88 22.90 7.65 14.77
CA SER A 88 22.98 8.84 15.62
C SER A 88 21.65 9.61 15.68
N LYS A 89 20.91 9.68 14.56
CA LYS A 89 19.58 10.27 14.49
C LYS A 89 18.56 9.47 15.30
N THR A 90 18.56 8.14 15.17
CA THR A 90 17.70 7.25 15.96
C THR A 90 17.93 7.44 17.44
N ASP A 91 19.20 7.49 17.88
CA ASP A 91 19.57 7.71 19.28
C ASP A 91 19.14 9.10 19.80
N ALA A 92 19.25 10.12 18.96
CA ALA A 92 18.80 11.47 19.30
C ALA A 92 17.27 11.51 19.52
N LEU A 93 16.48 10.88 18.64
CA LEU A 93 15.03 10.79 18.82
C LEU A 93 14.66 9.97 20.07
N ASN A 94 15.34 8.85 20.33
CA ASN A 94 15.10 8.04 21.51
C ASN A 94 15.48 8.77 22.82
N ARG A 95 16.50 9.61 22.83
CA ARG A 95 16.81 10.48 23.99
C ARG A 95 15.72 11.52 24.22
N LYS A 96 15.12 12.05 23.15
CA LYS A 96 14.11 13.12 23.22
C LYS A 96 12.72 12.61 23.59
N TYR A 97 12.31 11.45 23.05
CA TYR A 97 10.94 10.93 23.12
C TYR A 97 10.79 9.58 23.83
N GLY A 98 11.88 9.09 24.47
CA GLY A 98 11.92 7.74 25.02
C GLY A 98 12.16 6.67 23.92
N ALA A 99 12.32 5.43 24.33
CA ALA A 99 12.73 4.31 23.49
C ALA A 99 11.61 3.85 22.50
N ARG A 100 11.18 4.75 21.63
CA ARG A 100 10.05 4.53 20.68
C ARG A 100 10.47 4.38 19.23
N PHE A 101 11.72 4.74 18.89
CA PHE A 101 12.20 4.76 17.51
C PHE A 101 13.14 3.60 17.21
N LEU A 102 12.93 2.95 16.08
CA LEU A 102 13.73 1.84 15.58
C LEU A 102 14.30 2.18 14.21
N LEU A 103 15.52 1.71 13.99
CA LEU A 103 16.15 1.66 12.69
C LEU A 103 16.48 0.20 12.37
N LEU A 104 15.90 -0.31 11.31
CA LEU A 104 16.17 -1.65 10.80
C LEU A 104 16.70 -1.49 9.37
N VAL A 105 17.94 -1.89 9.14
CA VAL A 105 18.55 -1.84 7.80
C VAL A 105 18.82 -3.24 7.33
N ARG A 106 18.24 -3.64 6.19
CA ARG A 106 18.41 -4.97 5.64
C ARG A 106 19.76 -5.15 4.95
N ARG A 107 20.22 -6.40 4.90
CA ARG A 107 21.36 -6.79 4.07
C ARG A 107 20.97 -6.72 2.59
N ARG A 108 21.95 -6.36 1.75
CA ARG A 108 21.83 -6.63 0.32
C ARG A 108 22.05 -8.11 0.08
N THR A 109 21.22 -8.69 -0.75
CA THR A 109 21.36 -10.07 -1.27
C THR A 109 21.56 -10.02 -2.78
N PHE A 110 22.22 -11.00 -3.34
CA PHE A 110 22.43 -11.06 -4.78
C PHE A 110 21.12 -11.42 -5.51
N CYS A 111 20.66 -10.52 -6.37
CA CYS A 111 19.51 -10.72 -7.23
C CYS A 111 20.00 -11.31 -8.57
N ALA A 112 19.79 -12.60 -8.80
CA ALA A 112 20.29 -13.29 -9.99
C ALA A 112 19.69 -12.74 -11.31
N PRO A 113 18.38 -12.41 -11.42
CA PRO A 113 17.81 -11.80 -12.61
C PRO A 113 18.44 -10.45 -12.98
N ASP A 114 18.67 -9.59 -12.00
CA ASP A 114 19.21 -8.24 -12.20
C ASP A 114 20.75 -8.20 -12.15
N LYS A 115 21.42 -9.27 -11.72
CA LYS A 115 22.87 -9.40 -11.54
C LYS A 115 23.47 -8.32 -10.62
N ILE A 116 22.75 -7.92 -9.60
CA ILE A 116 23.14 -6.88 -8.63
C ILE A 116 22.80 -7.30 -7.19
N PHE A 117 23.46 -6.66 -6.23
CA PHE A 117 23.11 -6.77 -4.82
C PHE A 117 22.09 -5.72 -4.44
N MET A 118 20.96 -6.13 -3.83
CA MET A 118 19.87 -5.24 -3.41
C MET A 118 19.08 -5.84 -2.24
N GLY A 119 18.20 -5.06 -1.62
CA GLY A 119 17.23 -5.60 -0.66
C GLY A 119 16.32 -6.61 -1.35
N TRP A 120 16.28 -7.85 -0.81
CA TRP A 120 15.47 -8.93 -1.35
C TRP A 120 14.00 -8.51 -1.49
N GLU A 121 13.43 -8.72 -2.69
CA GLU A 121 12.01 -8.45 -2.97
C GLU A 121 11.55 -7.00 -2.63
N ARG A 122 12.46 -6.07 -2.48
CA ARG A 122 12.19 -4.65 -2.19
C ARG A 122 11.21 -4.48 -1.01
N LYS A 123 10.15 -3.67 -1.13
CA LYS A 123 9.19 -3.39 -0.05
C LYS A 123 8.49 -4.66 0.45
N ARG A 124 8.10 -5.59 -0.45
CA ARG A 124 7.48 -6.86 -0.05
C ARG A 124 8.41 -7.68 0.84
N GLY A 125 9.65 -7.89 0.39
CA GLY A 125 10.64 -8.61 1.18
C GLY A 125 10.96 -7.91 2.49
N ALA A 126 11.02 -6.56 2.50
CA ALA A 126 11.24 -5.81 3.72
C ALA A 126 10.15 -6.04 4.77
N LEU A 127 8.87 -6.04 4.36
CA LEU A 127 7.76 -6.34 5.26
C LEU A 127 7.75 -7.80 5.71
N LEU A 128 8.11 -8.75 4.84
CA LEU A 128 8.22 -10.16 5.21
C LEU A 128 9.34 -10.41 6.23
N ASP A 129 10.53 -9.84 6.03
CA ASP A 129 11.64 -9.93 6.97
C ASP A 129 11.30 -9.27 8.30
N LEU A 130 10.62 -8.11 8.27
CA LEU A 130 10.11 -7.46 9.47
C LEU A 130 9.13 -8.36 10.23
N VAL A 131 8.16 -8.94 9.54
CA VAL A 131 7.14 -9.81 10.15
C VAL A 131 7.77 -11.05 10.76
N ARG A 132 8.72 -11.71 10.09
CA ARG A 132 9.49 -12.82 10.65
C ARG A 132 10.24 -12.43 11.93
N LEU A 133 10.86 -11.24 11.93
CA LEU A 133 11.54 -10.70 13.11
C LEU A 133 10.54 -10.46 14.26
N LEU A 134 9.37 -9.86 13.99
CA LEU A 134 8.33 -9.60 14.99
C LEU A 134 7.69 -10.87 15.55
N GLN A 135 7.66 -11.95 14.76
CA GLN A 135 7.20 -13.28 15.20
C GLN A 135 8.26 -14.05 15.99
N GLY A 136 9.49 -13.53 16.09
CA GLY A 136 10.60 -14.20 16.76
C GLY A 136 11.08 -15.46 16.02
N GLU A 137 10.90 -15.50 14.70
CA GLU A 137 11.35 -16.62 13.87
C GLU A 137 12.88 -16.78 13.99
N ARG A 138 13.33 -18.02 14.19
CA ARG A 138 14.76 -18.33 14.37
C ARG A 138 15.54 -17.91 13.12
N GLY A 139 16.59 -17.12 13.31
CA GLY A 139 17.43 -16.61 12.22
C GLY A 139 16.90 -15.36 11.52
N ALA A 140 15.67 -14.89 11.79
CA ALA A 140 15.09 -13.70 11.14
C ALA A 140 15.96 -12.43 11.31
N GLN A 141 16.71 -12.35 12.38
CA GLN A 141 17.63 -11.23 12.62
C GLN A 141 18.78 -11.14 11.62
N GLU A 142 19.14 -12.23 10.96
CA GLU A 142 20.25 -12.32 9.99
C GLU A 142 19.93 -11.54 8.70
N ALA A 143 18.65 -11.31 8.41
CA ALA A 143 18.22 -10.47 7.29
C ALA A 143 18.63 -9.00 7.45
N PHE A 144 18.95 -8.58 8.68
CA PHE A 144 19.27 -7.20 8.98
C PHE A 144 20.77 -6.99 9.21
N LEU A 145 21.34 -6.05 8.46
CA LEU A 145 22.72 -5.58 8.64
C LEU A 145 22.84 -4.75 9.92
N LEU A 146 21.81 -3.98 10.23
CA LEU A 146 21.76 -3.08 11.39
C LEU A 146 20.38 -3.12 12.02
N ARG A 147 20.36 -3.23 13.35
CA ARG A 147 19.19 -3.05 14.20
C ARG A 147 19.54 -2.07 15.31
N ARG A 148 18.83 -0.94 15.39
CA ARG A 148 19.02 0.07 16.43
C ARG A 148 17.69 0.47 17.05
N GLY A 149 17.61 0.50 18.37
CA GLY A 149 16.42 0.79 19.16
C GLY A 149 16.53 0.10 20.52
N ALA A 150 15.49 0.19 21.35
CA ALA A 150 15.43 -0.56 22.60
C ALA A 150 15.35 -2.07 22.34
N ALA A 151 15.85 -2.88 23.27
CA ALA A 151 15.87 -4.34 23.12
C ALA A 151 14.45 -4.93 22.97
N ASP A 152 13.48 -4.36 23.70
CA ASP A 152 12.07 -4.77 23.71
C ASP A 152 11.22 -4.08 22.61
N ALA A 153 11.82 -3.27 21.77
CA ALA A 153 11.07 -2.42 20.84
C ALA A 153 10.31 -3.21 19.76
N THR A 154 10.71 -4.45 19.50
CA THR A 154 10.03 -5.38 18.56
C THR A 154 9.12 -6.38 19.27
N GLU A 155 9.12 -6.42 20.60
CA GLU A 155 8.36 -7.40 21.36
C GLU A 155 6.88 -7.03 21.46
N GLY A 156 6.01 -8.02 21.35
CA GLY A 156 4.57 -7.88 21.52
C GLY A 156 3.89 -6.97 20.50
N ILE A 157 4.52 -6.65 19.38
CA ILE A 157 3.89 -5.92 18.27
C ILE A 157 2.81 -6.80 17.65
N CYS A 158 1.57 -6.33 17.72
CA CYS A 158 0.41 -7.02 17.16
C CYS A 158 0.04 -6.51 15.77
N TYR A 159 0.26 -5.21 15.54
CA TYR A 159 -0.09 -4.54 14.29
C TYR A 159 1.10 -3.78 13.72
N VAL A 160 1.17 -3.71 12.39
CA VAL A 160 2.08 -2.84 11.66
C VAL A 160 1.26 -1.90 10.79
N LEU A 161 1.46 -0.59 10.95
CA LEU A 161 1.01 0.41 9.99
C LEU A 161 2.15 0.67 9.01
N THR A 162 2.03 0.14 7.80
CA THR A 162 3.01 0.40 6.73
C THR A 162 2.60 1.63 5.93
N LEU A 163 3.57 2.47 5.61
CA LEU A 163 3.40 3.73 4.89
C LEU A 163 4.42 3.81 3.75
N ASP A 164 4.20 4.67 2.77
CA ASP A 164 5.26 5.04 1.84
C ASP A 164 6.07 6.23 2.39
N ALA A 165 7.22 6.51 1.79
CA ALA A 165 8.11 7.57 2.25
C ALA A 165 7.49 8.97 2.15
N ASP A 166 6.49 9.17 1.28
CA ASP A 166 5.76 10.43 1.06
C ASP A 166 4.40 10.49 1.79
N THR A 167 3.98 9.43 2.48
CA THR A 167 2.69 9.36 3.17
C THR A 167 2.71 10.13 4.49
N GLU A 168 1.69 10.94 4.74
CA GLU A 168 1.44 11.65 6.00
C GLU A 168 0.25 11.02 6.74
N ILE A 169 0.33 11.01 8.09
CA ILE A 169 -0.75 10.54 8.97
C ILE A 169 -1.31 11.67 9.82
N SER A 170 -2.60 11.59 10.13
CA SER A 170 -3.31 12.56 10.97
C SER A 170 -3.11 12.26 12.48
N TYR A 171 -3.64 13.17 13.32
CA TYR A 171 -3.68 13.00 14.77
C TYR A 171 -4.52 11.77 15.15
N ASP A 172 -4.03 11.00 16.13
CA ASP A 172 -4.70 9.82 16.70
C ASP A 172 -5.18 8.75 15.69
N CYS A 173 -4.74 8.85 14.43
CA CYS A 173 -5.20 7.90 13.40
C CYS A 173 -4.80 6.46 13.73
N VAL A 174 -3.65 6.24 14.37
CA VAL A 174 -3.20 4.91 14.78
C VAL A 174 -4.13 4.34 15.86
N LEU A 175 -4.54 5.14 16.84
CA LEU A 175 -5.51 4.74 17.87
C LEU A 175 -6.85 4.33 17.24
N HIS A 176 -7.35 5.12 16.29
CA HIS A 176 -8.60 4.81 15.59
C HIS A 176 -8.50 3.51 14.79
N MET A 177 -7.41 3.29 14.05
CA MET A 177 -7.18 2.03 13.33
C MET A 177 -7.10 0.83 14.27
N VAL A 178 -6.39 0.96 15.39
CA VAL A 178 -6.27 -0.11 16.40
C VAL A 178 -7.63 -0.42 17.01
N ASN A 179 -8.45 0.58 17.34
CA ASN A 179 -9.80 0.38 17.87
C ASN A 179 -10.71 -0.41 16.90
N ILE A 180 -10.55 -0.19 15.59
CA ILE A 180 -11.27 -0.95 14.57
C ILE A 180 -10.74 -2.38 14.52
N MET A 181 -9.42 -2.57 14.44
CA MET A 181 -8.80 -3.90 14.31
C MET A 181 -9.01 -4.77 15.56
N LEU A 182 -9.09 -4.17 16.75
CA LEU A 182 -9.34 -4.87 18.00
C LEU A 182 -10.80 -5.29 18.20
N HIS A 183 -11.75 -4.75 17.43
CA HIS A 183 -13.15 -5.11 17.57
C HIS A 183 -13.33 -6.62 17.31
N PRO A 184 -13.99 -7.40 18.20
CA PRO A 184 -14.09 -8.86 18.10
C PRO A 184 -14.55 -9.38 16.74
N LEU A 185 -15.53 -8.73 16.12
CA LEU A 185 -16.07 -9.11 14.81
C LEU A 185 -15.15 -8.74 13.63
N ASN A 186 -14.16 -7.87 13.86
CA ASN A 186 -13.16 -7.51 12.83
C ASN A 186 -11.90 -8.38 12.91
N ARG A 187 -11.72 -9.15 14.00
CA ARG A 187 -10.53 -9.98 14.17
C ARG A 187 -10.38 -11.00 13.06
N ALA A 188 -9.17 -11.14 12.56
CA ALA A 188 -8.85 -12.10 11.51
C ALA A 188 -9.00 -13.54 12.01
N VAL A 189 -9.85 -14.31 11.33
CA VAL A 189 -9.96 -15.75 11.47
C VAL A 189 -9.34 -16.42 10.25
N LEU A 190 -8.29 -17.19 10.49
CA LEU A 190 -7.55 -17.88 9.42
C LEU A 190 -8.30 -19.13 8.96
N ARG A 191 -8.20 -19.43 7.68
CA ARG A 191 -8.61 -20.71 7.10
C ARG A 191 -7.79 -21.85 7.74
N PRO A 192 -8.30 -23.09 7.83
CA PRO A 192 -7.57 -24.21 8.44
C PRO A 192 -6.16 -24.44 7.87
N ASP A 193 -5.97 -24.18 6.57
CA ASP A 193 -4.65 -24.27 5.92
C ASP A 193 -3.78 -23.01 6.12
N GLN A 194 -4.26 -22.04 6.89
CA GLN A 194 -3.61 -20.77 7.23
C GLN A 194 -3.17 -19.90 6.03
N ARG A 195 -3.77 -20.10 4.85
CA ARG A 195 -3.36 -19.43 3.62
C ARG A 195 -4.20 -18.20 3.27
N ALA A 196 -5.30 -17.98 3.98
CA ALA A 196 -6.16 -16.81 3.85
C ALA A 196 -6.96 -16.55 5.12
N VAL A 197 -7.41 -15.32 5.29
CA VAL A 197 -8.42 -14.92 6.27
C VAL A 197 -9.80 -15.22 5.69
N VAL A 198 -10.66 -15.89 6.47
CA VAL A 198 -12.03 -16.27 6.06
C VAL A 198 -13.11 -15.43 6.72
N HIS A 199 -12.89 -14.96 7.94
CA HIS A 199 -13.76 -14.03 8.65
C HIS A 199 -12.95 -12.91 9.28
N GLY A 200 -13.59 -11.77 9.53
CA GLY A 200 -12.88 -10.57 9.96
C GLY A 200 -11.89 -10.06 8.89
N PHE A 201 -10.88 -9.34 9.31
CA PHE A 201 -9.94 -8.65 8.43
C PHE A 201 -8.52 -8.72 8.99
N GLY A 202 -7.57 -9.15 8.16
CA GLY A 202 -6.16 -9.17 8.51
C GLY A 202 -5.43 -7.87 8.14
N ILE A 203 -6.08 -7.02 7.33
CA ILE A 203 -5.52 -5.74 6.88
C ILE A 203 -6.61 -4.67 6.79
N LEU A 204 -6.27 -3.44 7.14
CA LEU A 204 -7.11 -2.25 7.09
C LEU A 204 -6.51 -1.24 6.12
N GLN A 205 -7.30 -0.79 5.15
CA GLN A 205 -6.96 0.24 4.18
C GLN A 205 -7.69 1.53 4.52
N PRO A 206 -6.99 2.60 4.95
CA PRO A 206 -7.57 3.93 5.09
C PRO A 206 -7.89 4.56 3.73
N GLY A 207 -8.71 5.60 3.71
CA GLY A 207 -8.82 6.50 2.58
C GLY A 207 -7.46 7.17 2.31
N ILE A 208 -7.18 7.53 1.05
CA ILE A 208 -5.97 8.25 0.67
C ILE A 208 -6.38 9.53 -0.04
N ALA A 209 -5.89 10.67 0.43
CA ALA A 209 -6.12 11.97 -0.17
C ALA A 209 -4.79 12.61 -0.61
N PRO A 210 -4.80 13.47 -1.62
CA PRO A 210 -3.59 14.20 -2.01
C PRO A 210 -3.21 15.24 -0.94
N THR A 211 -1.89 15.47 -0.75
CA THR A 211 -1.44 16.56 0.11
C THR A 211 -1.76 17.91 -0.56
N PRO A 212 -2.25 18.93 0.18
CA PRO A 212 -2.51 20.26 -0.40
C PRO A 212 -1.28 20.87 -1.07
N LYS A 213 -0.09 20.63 -0.48
CA LYS A 213 1.18 21.08 -1.04
C LYS A 213 1.46 20.47 -2.41
N SER A 214 1.25 19.17 -2.58
CA SER A 214 1.51 18.49 -3.87
C SER A 214 0.48 18.88 -4.94
N VAL A 215 -0.77 19.12 -4.54
CA VAL A 215 -1.82 19.63 -5.44
C VAL A 215 -1.48 21.00 -5.98
N ALA A 216 -0.98 21.90 -5.11
CA ALA A 216 -0.56 23.25 -5.50
C ALA A 216 0.76 23.30 -6.27
N GLY A 217 1.52 22.19 -6.32
CA GLY A 217 2.87 22.15 -6.88
C GLY A 217 2.93 22.29 -8.39
N SER A 218 1.87 21.95 -9.13
CA SER A 218 1.81 22.15 -10.58
C SER A 218 0.36 22.21 -11.09
N ARG A 219 0.12 22.84 -12.25
CA ARG A 219 -1.20 22.83 -12.92
C ARG A 219 -1.67 21.39 -13.22
N PHE A 220 -0.74 20.52 -13.59
CA PHE A 220 -1.04 19.11 -13.85
C PHE A 220 -1.50 18.41 -12.56
N ALA A 221 -0.81 18.59 -11.45
CA ALA A 221 -1.20 18.05 -10.16
C ALA A 221 -2.59 18.56 -9.72
N GLY A 222 -2.86 19.85 -9.91
CA GLY A 222 -4.19 20.44 -9.62
C GLY A 222 -5.32 19.84 -10.45
N LEU A 223 -5.09 19.57 -11.73
CA LEU A 223 -6.08 18.89 -12.59
C LEU A 223 -6.34 17.43 -12.18
N LEU A 224 -5.32 16.76 -11.63
CA LEU A 224 -5.44 15.36 -11.19
C LEU A 224 -5.92 15.23 -9.74
N ALA A 225 -6.02 16.32 -8.97
CA ALA A 225 -6.25 16.30 -7.52
C ALA A 225 -7.48 15.50 -7.09
N GLY A 226 -8.54 15.46 -7.89
CA GLY A 226 -9.74 14.65 -7.62
C GLY A 226 -9.71 13.24 -8.24
N GLN A 227 -8.73 12.94 -9.12
CA GLN A 227 -8.79 11.74 -9.98
C GLN A 227 -7.43 11.08 -10.24
N GLY A 228 -6.35 11.67 -9.77
CA GLY A 228 -5.00 11.34 -10.15
C GLY A 228 -4.45 10.01 -9.67
N GLY A 229 -5.02 8.90 -10.10
CA GLY A 229 -4.58 7.57 -9.75
C GLY A 229 -5.00 7.10 -8.35
N PHE A 230 -5.54 8.01 -7.53
CA PHE A 230 -6.10 7.69 -6.22
C PHE A 230 -7.61 7.45 -6.26
N ALA A 231 -8.32 8.02 -7.24
CA ALA A 231 -9.76 7.81 -7.41
C ALA A 231 -10.16 6.35 -7.61
N GLN A 232 -9.25 5.54 -8.12
CA GLN A 232 -9.43 4.08 -8.23
C GLN A 232 -9.58 3.40 -6.87
N TYR A 233 -8.96 3.96 -5.81
CA TYR A 233 -8.89 3.39 -4.47
C TYR A 233 -9.58 4.23 -3.40
N GLN A 234 -10.46 5.15 -3.82
CA GLN A 234 -11.17 6.06 -2.93
C GLN A 234 -12.64 6.25 -3.33
N GLY A 235 -13.45 6.64 -2.34
CA GLY A 235 -14.81 7.08 -2.56
C GLY A 235 -15.83 5.95 -2.72
N ALA A 236 -17.00 6.32 -3.24
CA ALA A 236 -18.18 5.50 -3.31
C ALA A 236 -18.02 4.16 -4.06
N ALA A 237 -17.14 4.12 -5.06
CA ALA A 237 -16.86 2.89 -5.81
C ALA A 237 -16.16 1.85 -4.93
N PHE A 238 -15.20 2.30 -4.13
CA PHE A 238 -14.43 1.43 -3.23
C PHE A 238 -15.29 0.92 -2.06
N GLU A 239 -16.14 1.80 -1.52
CA GLU A 239 -17.12 1.44 -0.50
C GLU A 239 -18.14 0.44 -1.05
N SER A 240 -18.63 0.66 -2.26
CA SER A 240 -19.56 -0.25 -2.95
C SER A 240 -18.91 -1.62 -3.21
N ALA A 241 -17.68 -1.65 -3.68
CA ALA A 241 -16.92 -2.88 -3.90
C ALA A 241 -16.75 -3.65 -2.59
N MET A 242 -16.43 -2.98 -1.50
CA MET A 242 -16.33 -3.61 -0.19
C MET A 242 -17.64 -4.24 0.26
N GLN A 243 -18.78 -3.58 0.04
CA GLN A 243 -20.08 -4.13 0.41
C GLN A 243 -20.48 -5.33 -0.46
N ILE A 244 -20.23 -5.28 -1.76
CA ILE A 244 -20.56 -6.36 -2.69
C ILE A 244 -19.67 -7.58 -2.47
N TYR A 245 -18.37 -7.35 -2.27
CA TYR A 245 -17.37 -8.43 -2.20
C TYR A 245 -17.04 -8.85 -0.77
N GLY A 246 -17.48 -8.10 0.24
CA GLY A 246 -17.14 -8.33 1.65
C GLY A 246 -15.69 -8.06 2.00
N CYS A 247 -14.93 -7.43 1.10
CA CYS A 247 -13.56 -7.00 1.32
C CYS A 247 -13.16 -5.92 0.28
N GLY A 248 -12.33 -4.97 0.72
CA GLY A 248 -11.75 -3.94 -0.13
C GLY A 248 -10.45 -4.39 -0.79
N ALA A 249 -9.89 -3.54 -1.66
CA ALA A 249 -8.55 -3.71 -2.18
C ALA A 249 -7.53 -2.99 -1.27
N PHE A 250 -6.33 -3.52 -1.20
CA PHE A 250 -5.20 -2.90 -0.50
C PHE A 250 -4.29 -2.20 -1.51
N CYS A 251 -3.80 -1.02 -1.18
CA CYS A 251 -2.94 -0.22 -2.06
C CYS A 251 -1.54 0.05 -1.46
N GLY A 252 -1.08 -0.82 -0.55
CA GLY A 252 0.26 -0.78 0.00
C GLY A 252 0.47 0.14 1.20
N LYS A 253 -0.59 0.81 1.69
CA LYS A 253 -0.55 1.71 2.84
C LYS A 253 -1.74 1.43 3.75
N GLY A 254 -1.46 0.99 4.96
CA GLY A 254 -2.49 0.64 5.92
C GLY A 254 -1.97 -0.24 7.04
N MET A 255 -2.86 -0.67 7.89
CA MET A 255 -2.53 -1.45 9.08
C MET A 255 -2.82 -2.93 8.84
N PHE A 256 -1.87 -3.80 9.19
CA PHE A 256 -2.09 -5.25 9.14
C PHE A 256 -1.78 -5.93 10.48
N GLU A 257 -2.47 -7.04 10.75
CA GLU A 257 -2.19 -7.92 11.88
C GLU A 257 -0.98 -8.80 11.58
N VAL A 258 0.04 -8.74 12.43
CA VAL A 258 1.34 -9.43 12.22
C VAL A 258 1.15 -10.94 12.08
N ARG A 259 0.32 -11.57 12.92
CA ARG A 259 0.04 -13.02 12.88
C ARG A 259 -0.62 -13.44 11.57
N ALA A 260 -1.65 -12.70 11.12
CA ALA A 260 -2.35 -13.01 9.88
C ALA A 260 -1.43 -12.81 8.66
N TYR A 261 -0.62 -11.73 8.66
CA TYR A 261 0.34 -11.45 7.61
C TYR A 261 1.39 -12.56 7.49
N ALA A 262 1.98 -12.98 8.61
CA ALA A 262 2.94 -14.08 8.64
C ALA A 262 2.35 -15.38 8.07
N ALA A 263 1.19 -15.78 8.57
CA ALA A 263 0.54 -17.04 8.17
C ALA A 263 0.17 -17.05 6.68
N CYS A 264 -0.40 -15.95 6.16
CA CYS A 264 -0.94 -15.93 4.81
C CYS A 264 0.08 -15.59 3.72
N LEU A 265 1.20 -14.91 4.05
CA LEU A 265 2.06 -14.28 3.04
C LEU A 265 3.52 -14.73 3.04
N CYS A 266 4.07 -15.27 4.16
CA CYS A 266 5.50 -15.60 4.24
C CYS A 266 6.02 -16.55 3.14
N ASN A 267 5.21 -17.45 2.62
CA ASN A 267 5.60 -18.33 1.52
C ASN A 267 4.55 -18.36 0.41
N ALA A 268 3.86 -17.23 0.23
CA ALA A 268 2.69 -17.16 -0.63
C ALA A 268 3.02 -17.18 -2.13
N PHE A 269 4.11 -16.55 -2.51
CA PHE A 269 4.47 -16.29 -3.90
C PHE A 269 5.94 -16.61 -4.15
N PRO A 270 6.31 -17.11 -5.34
CA PRO A 270 7.69 -17.31 -5.73
C PRO A 270 8.49 -16.01 -5.71
N GLU A 271 9.79 -16.12 -5.47
CA GLU A 271 10.68 -14.95 -5.53
C GLU A 271 10.72 -14.32 -6.92
N ASN A 272 10.87 -13.02 -6.98
CA ASN A 272 10.96 -12.20 -8.20
C ASN A 272 9.77 -12.36 -9.15
N SER A 273 8.62 -12.84 -8.67
CA SER A 273 7.42 -13.07 -9.48
C SER A 273 6.42 -11.91 -9.44
N VAL A 274 6.49 -11.03 -8.45
CA VAL A 274 5.47 -10.01 -8.21
C VAL A 274 6.13 -8.66 -7.90
N LEU A 275 5.90 -7.66 -8.74
CA LEU A 275 6.36 -6.28 -8.54
C LEU A 275 5.39 -5.48 -7.67
N SER A 276 4.07 -5.63 -7.91
CA SER A 276 3.00 -5.01 -7.13
C SER A 276 2.27 -6.11 -6.37
N HIS A 277 2.44 -6.14 -5.06
CA HIS A 277 1.95 -7.22 -4.21
C HIS A 277 0.67 -6.85 -3.45
N ASP A 278 0.30 -5.57 -3.45
CA ASP A 278 -0.73 -5.01 -2.57
C ASP A 278 -2.10 -5.68 -2.76
N LEU A 279 -2.56 -5.83 -4.00
CA LEU A 279 -3.83 -6.51 -4.30
C LEU A 279 -3.85 -7.97 -3.84
N LEU A 280 -2.73 -8.66 -3.98
CA LEU A 280 -2.60 -10.07 -3.57
C LEU A 280 -2.60 -10.22 -2.05
N GLU A 281 -1.99 -9.27 -1.34
CA GLU A 281 -2.04 -9.18 0.13
C GLU A 281 -3.47 -8.92 0.61
N GLY A 282 -4.15 -7.90 0.04
CA GLY A 282 -5.54 -7.59 0.34
C GLY A 282 -6.49 -8.77 0.10
N ALA A 283 -6.26 -9.52 -0.99
CA ALA A 283 -7.07 -10.68 -1.34
C ALA A 283 -6.92 -11.84 -0.34
N ARG A 284 -5.72 -12.07 0.21
CA ARG A 284 -5.46 -13.14 1.20
C ARG A 284 -5.81 -12.74 2.62
N LEU A 285 -5.61 -11.46 2.96
CA LEU A 285 -5.82 -10.96 4.31
C LEU A 285 -7.23 -10.41 4.55
N ARG A 286 -8.10 -10.33 3.55
CA ARG A 286 -9.39 -9.64 3.58
C ARG A 286 -9.23 -8.20 4.06
N CYS A 287 -9.14 -7.29 3.10
CA CYS A 287 -8.93 -5.88 3.37
C CYS A 287 -10.24 -5.20 3.85
N LEU A 288 -10.17 -4.50 4.97
CA LEU A 288 -11.22 -3.60 5.46
C LEU A 288 -10.94 -2.18 4.97
N TYR A 289 -11.81 -1.62 4.16
CA TYR A 289 -11.70 -0.22 3.76
C TYR A 289 -12.35 0.71 4.79
N VAL A 290 -11.63 1.76 5.20
CA VAL A 290 -12.04 2.70 6.26
C VAL A 290 -11.87 4.13 5.78
N PRO A 291 -12.86 4.69 5.04
CA PRO A 291 -12.79 6.05 4.50
C PRO A 291 -12.77 7.15 5.56
N GLN A 292 -13.22 6.86 6.79
CA GLN A 292 -13.25 7.81 7.91
C GLN A 292 -11.85 8.18 8.41
N ILE A 293 -10.85 7.33 8.12
CA ILE A 293 -9.44 7.60 8.41
C ILE A 293 -8.76 7.87 7.08
N THR A 294 -8.14 9.05 6.95
CA THR A 294 -7.48 9.45 5.70
C THR A 294 -5.99 9.61 5.91
N LEU A 295 -5.20 8.94 5.07
CA LEU A 295 -3.79 9.21 4.85
C LEU A 295 -3.62 10.23 3.73
N MET A 296 -2.55 10.98 3.75
CA MET A 296 -2.25 11.95 2.69
C MET A 296 -0.98 11.56 1.95
N ASP A 297 -1.03 11.60 0.63
CA ASP A 297 0.06 11.24 -0.28
C ASP A 297 0.35 12.35 -1.28
N ASP A 298 1.55 12.33 -1.83
CA ASP A 298 1.91 13.23 -2.91
C ASP A 298 1.42 12.73 -4.27
N VAL A 299 0.93 13.67 -5.09
CA VAL A 299 0.50 13.41 -6.47
C VAL A 299 1.62 13.69 -7.47
N PRO A 300 1.63 12.99 -8.62
CA PRO A 300 2.59 13.25 -9.68
C PRO A 300 2.53 14.69 -10.17
N GLN A 301 3.70 15.36 -10.27
CA GLN A 301 3.80 16.76 -10.67
C GLN A 301 3.82 16.99 -12.19
N SER A 302 3.94 15.91 -12.98
CA SER A 302 4.01 16.00 -14.44
C SER A 302 3.39 14.77 -15.12
N PRO A 303 2.92 14.91 -16.39
CA PRO A 303 2.45 13.76 -17.16
C PRO A 303 3.46 12.61 -17.23
N ARG A 304 4.74 12.93 -17.38
CA ARG A 304 5.81 11.92 -17.44
C ARG A 304 5.90 11.10 -16.15
N SER A 305 5.83 11.73 -14.99
CA SER A 305 5.86 11.03 -13.69
C SER A 305 4.59 10.21 -13.47
N PHE A 306 3.45 10.72 -13.92
CA PHE A 306 2.17 10.00 -13.89
C PHE A 306 2.22 8.73 -14.75
N PHE A 307 2.61 8.82 -16.03
CA PHE A 307 2.68 7.65 -16.92
C PHE A 307 3.71 6.61 -16.46
N LYS A 308 4.86 7.04 -15.90
CA LYS A 308 5.82 6.12 -15.27
C LYS A 308 5.22 5.36 -14.08
N ARG A 309 4.39 6.05 -13.27
CA ARG A 309 3.67 5.41 -12.15
C ARG A 309 2.66 4.40 -12.68
N MET A 310 1.86 4.76 -13.68
CA MET A 310 0.88 3.88 -14.31
C MET A 310 1.52 2.65 -14.96
N GLU A 311 2.61 2.82 -15.71
CA GLU A 311 3.37 1.72 -16.31
C GLU A 311 3.83 0.71 -15.24
N ARG A 312 4.36 1.20 -14.11
CA ARG A 312 4.81 0.34 -13.03
C ARG A 312 3.65 -0.45 -12.41
N TRP A 313 2.50 0.19 -12.19
CA TRP A 313 1.31 -0.46 -11.65
C TRP A 313 0.77 -1.51 -12.61
N GLN A 314 0.58 -1.15 -13.86
CA GLN A 314 0.09 -2.07 -14.90
C GLN A 314 0.99 -3.30 -15.04
N ARG A 315 2.31 -3.12 -15.01
CA ARG A 315 3.25 -4.24 -15.02
C ARG A 315 3.05 -5.16 -13.82
N GLY A 316 2.87 -4.58 -12.64
CA GLY A 316 2.59 -5.33 -11.41
C GLY A 316 1.27 -6.10 -11.48
N ASP A 317 0.21 -5.49 -12.03
CA ASP A 317 -1.09 -6.14 -12.18
C ASP A 317 -1.03 -7.33 -13.15
N VAL A 318 -0.31 -7.20 -14.27
CA VAL A 318 -0.09 -8.32 -15.21
C VAL A 318 0.69 -9.45 -14.52
N GLN A 319 1.71 -9.14 -13.72
CA GLN A 319 2.46 -10.14 -12.97
C GLN A 319 1.61 -10.83 -11.87
N ALA A 320 0.58 -10.16 -11.36
CA ALA A 320 -0.32 -10.73 -10.37
C ALA A 320 -1.36 -11.70 -10.95
N LEU A 321 -1.66 -11.64 -12.26
CA LEU A 321 -2.70 -12.47 -12.91
C LEU A 321 -2.55 -13.98 -12.70
N PRO A 322 -1.35 -14.61 -12.78
CA PRO A 322 -1.19 -16.04 -12.55
C PRO A 322 -1.72 -16.49 -11.19
N PHE A 323 -1.68 -15.59 -10.18
CA PHE A 323 -2.14 -15.87 -8.82
C PHE A 323 -3.66 -15.72 -8.64
N ALA A 324 -4.36 -15.18 -9.64
CA ALA A 324 -5.82 -15.20 -9.75
C ALA A 324 -6.36 -16.50 -10.36
N LEU A 325 -5.53 -17.30 -11.00
CA LEU A 325 -5.92 -18.60 -11.57
C LEU A 325 -6.25 -19.62 -10.47
N PRO A 326 -7.05 -20.67 -10.76
CA PRO A 326 -7.44 -21.66 -9.77
C PRO A 326 -6.27 -22.33 -9.04
N HIS A 327 -5.13 -22.47 -9.72
CA HIS A 327 -3.91 -23.04 -9.15
C HIS A 327 -2.70 -22.21 -9.60
N HIS A 328 -1.75 -22.04 -8.67
CA HIS A 328 -0.46 -21.42 -8.94
C HIS A 328 0.65 -22.11 -8.12
N ARG A 329 1.89 -21.73 -8.32
CA ARG A 329 3.00 -22.17 -7.47
C ARG A 329 3.17 -21.19 -6.30
N ASP A 330 3.39 -21.71 -5.10
CA ASP A 330 3.76 -20.90 -3.93
C ASP A 330 5.27 -20.62 -3.88
N GLY A 331 5.73 -19.92 -2.83
CA GLY A 331 7.14 -19.59 -2.63
C GLY A 331 8.07 -20.81 -2.45
N THR A 332 7.52 -21.98 -2.16
CA THR A 332 8.27 -23.25 -2.08
C THR A 332 8.29 -24.00 -3.41
N GLY A 333 7.64 -23.47 -4.45
CA GLY A 333 7.48 -24.12 -5.75
C GLY A 333 6.34 -25.14 -5.83
N LYS A 334 5.63 -25.40 -4.73
CA LYS A 334 4.52 -26.35 -4.66
C LYS A 334 3.28 -25.78 -5.38
N ARG A 335 2.61 -26.62 -6.17
CA ARG A 335 1.32 -26.24 -6.78
C ARG A 335 0.22 -26.23 -5.72
N VAL A 336 -0.46 -25.10 -5.61
CA VAL A 336 -1.47 -24.84 -4.59
C VAL A 336 -2.71 -24.24 -5.21
N SER A 337 -3.88 -24.45 -4.57
CA SER A 337 -5.12 -23.79 -4.95
C SER A 337 -5.07 -22.30 -4.61
N CYS A 338 -5.72 -21.47 -5.41
CA CYS A 338 -5.86 -20.04 -5.15
C CYS A 338 -6.56 -19.81 -3.80
N ALA A 339 -5.95 -18.97 -2.97
CA ALA A 339 -6.50 -18.63 -1.66
C ALA A 339 -7.51 -17.47 -1.71
N ALA A 340 -7.47 -16.66 -2.78
CA ALA A 340 -8.39 -15.55 -2.96
C ALA A 340 -9.80 -16.02 -3.33
N THR A 341 -10.82 -15.30 -2.83
CA THR A 341 -12.22 -15.53 -3.18
C THR A 341 -12.49 -15.21 -4.66
N LEU A 342 -13.56 -15.74 -5.24
CA LEU A 342 -13.93 -15.45 -6.63
C LEU A 342 -14.09 -13.94 -6.90
N PRO A 343 -14.76 -13.14 -6.03
CA PRO A 343 -14.83 -11.69 -6.23
C PRO A 343 -13.45 -11.02 -6.28
N MET A 344 -12.54 -11.40 -5.39
CA MET A 344 -11.18 -10.82 -5.38
C MET A 344 -10.37 -11.21 -6.62
N ARG A 345 -10.54 -12.43 -7.12
CA ARG A 345 -9.96 -12.86 -8.40
C ARG A 345 -10.52 -12.04 -9.56
N PHE A 346 -11.83 -11.75 -9.54
CA PHE A 346 -12.47 -10.91 -10.54
C PHE A 346 -11.88 -9.49 -10.54
N CYS A 347 -11.66 -8.87 -9.39
CA CYS A 347 -11.00 -7.56 -9.29
C CYS A 347 -9.61 -7.53 -9.94
N GLN A 348 -8.84 -8.62 -9.85
CA GLN A 348 -7.54 -8.71 -10.51
C GLN A 348 -7.68 -8.76 -12.04
N PHE A 349 -8.71 -9.43 -12.57
CA PHE A 349 -9.02 -9.43 -14.00
C PHE A 349 -9.58 -8.08 -14.45
N GLU A 350 -10.38 -7.40 -13.63
CA GLU A 350 -10.93 -6.07 -13.93
C GLU A 350 -9.81 -5.04 -14.16
N ASN A 351 -8.73 -5.07 -13.36
CA ASN A 351 -7.56 -4.23 -13.59
C ASN A 351 -6.93 -4.49 -14.98
N LEU A 352 -6.84 -5.74 -15.42
CA LEU A 352 -6.36 -6.07 -16.75
C LEU A 352 -7.29 -5.49 -17.83
N PHE A 353 -8.61 -5.65 -17.69
CA PHE A 353 -9.56 -5.08 -18.65
C PHE A 353 -9.47 -3.56 -18.72
N SER A 354 -9.26 -2.89 -17.58
CA SER A 354 -9.07 -1.44 -17.57
C SER A 354 -7.83 -0.99 -18.35
N MET A 355 -6.75 -1.79 -18.32
CA MET A 355 -5.53 -1.54 -19.12
C MET A 355 -5.77 -1.74 -20.63
N LEU A 356 -6.57 -2.73 -20.99
CA LEU A 356 -6.83 -3.06 -22.39
C LEU A 356 -7.88 -2.14 -23.02
N TYR A 357 -8.62 -1.36 -22.21
CA TYR A 357 -9.70 -0.51 -22.73
C TYR A 357 -9.21 0.52 -23.76
N ALA A 358 -8.16 1.30 -23.43
CA ALA A 358 -7.64 2.31 -24.35
C ALA A 358 -7.02 1.73 -25.63
N PRO A 359 -6.16 0.69 -25.58
CA PRO A 359 -5.67 0.02 -26.79
C PRO A 359 -6.79 -0.60 -27.62
N SER A 360 -7.79 -1.22 -26.98
CA SER A 360 -8.92 -1.84 -27.68
C SER A 360 -9.81 -0.81 -28.35
N ALA A 361 -10.10 0.31 -27.68
CA ALA A 361 -10.85 1.42 -28.25
C ALA A 361 -10.11 2.03 -29.45
N LEU A 362 -8.79 2.21 -29.34
CA LEU A 362 -7.95 2.71 -30.42
C LEU A 362 -7.94 1.74 -31.62
N SER A 363 -7.77 0.44 -31.35
CA SER A 363 -7.80 -0.61 -32.37
C SER A 363 -9.15 -0.70 -33.04
N ALA A 364 -10.26 -0.61 -32.31
CA ALA A 364 -11.59 -0.56 -32.82
C ALA A 364 -11.81 0.68 -33.72
N LEU A 365 -11.29 1.84 -33.29
CA LEU A 365 -11.32 3.08 -34.04
C LEU A 365 -10.61 2.94 -35.38
N PHE A 366 -9.39 2.40 -35.40
CA PHE A 366 -8.63 2.15 -36.64
C PHE A 366 -9.33 1.16 -37.54
N LEU A 367 -9.87 0.07 -36.96
CA LEU A 367 -10.63 -0.93 -37.75
C LEU A 367 -11.89 -0.33 -38.34
N CYS A 368 -12.62 0.49 -37.58
CA CYS A 368 -13.81 1.18 -38.07
C CYS A 368 -13.47 2.20 -39.18
N ALA A 369 -12.40 2.97 -39.01
CA ALA A 369 -11.91 3.90 -40.03
C ALA A 369 -11.49 3.18 -41.30
N PHE A 370 -10.88 2.00 -41.17
CA PHE A 370 -10.45 1.20 -42.34
C PHE A 370 -11.60 0.49 -43.06
N LEU A 371 -12.54 -0.11 -42.30
CA LEU A 371 -13.59 -0.96 -42.89
C LEU A 371 -14.82 -0.19 -43.37
N VAL A 372 -15.15 0.94 -42.75
CA VAL A 372 -16.49 1.53 -42.92
C VAL A 372 -16.49 2.92 -43.52
N LEU A 373 -15.43 3.75 -43.38
CA LEU A 373 -15.33 5.15 -43.90
C LEU A 373 -16.63 5.99 -43.84
N LYS A 374 -17.62 5.59 -43.04
CA LYS A 374 -18.87 6.31 -42.84
C LYS A 374 -18.81 7.10 -41.53
N ALA A 375 -18.96 8.43 -41.63
CA ALA A 375 -18.91 9.38 -40.53
C ALA A 375 -19.86 9.03 -39.36
N SER A 376 -20.99 8.41 -39.62
CA SER A 376 -21.96 7.98 -38.61
C SER A 376 -21.45 6.90 -37.65
N PHE A 377 -20.52 6.06 -38.08
CA PHE A 377 -19.94 5.03 -37.21
C PHE A 377 -18.83 5.59 -36.31
N LEU A 378 -18.09 6.56 -36.83
CA LEU A 378 -17.10 7.32 -36.01
C LEU A 378 -17.81 8.05 -34.87
N LEU A 379 -18.99 8.62 -35.09
CA LEU A 379 -19.81 9.24 -34.04
C LEU A 379 -20.19 8.22 -32.95
N PHE A 380 -20.50 6.96 -33.31
CA PHE A 380 -20.87 5.94 -32.34
C PHE A 380 -19.71 5.51 -31.42
N VAL A 381 -18.47 5.57 -31.92
CA VAL A 381 -17.26 5.27 -31.15
C VAL A 381 -16.81 6.50 -30.36
N PHE A 382 -16.87 7.70 -30.95
CA PHE A 382 -16.42 8.93 -30.29
C PHE A 382 -17.41 9.48 -29.27
N LEU A 383 -18.72 9.25 -29.44
CA LEU A 383 -19.73 9.79 -28.52
C LEU A 383 -19.58 9.30 -27.08
N PRO A 384 -19.38 7.98 -26.83
CA PRO A 384 -19.11 7.50 -25.45
C PRO A 384 -17.80 8.05 -24.86
N LEU A 385 -16.75 8.19 -25.69
CA LEU A 385 -15.47 8.74 -25.26
C LEU A 385 -15.58 10.23 -24.94
N LEU A 386 -16.29 10.98 -25.80
CA LEU A 386 -16.57 12.41 -25.58
C LEU A 386 -17.48 12.62 -24.37
N LEU A 387 -18.52 11.82 -24.23
CA LEU A 387 -19.44 11.86 -23.09
C LEU A 387 -18.70 11.50 -21.79
N GLY A 388 -17.84 10.50 -21.80
CA GLY A 388 -16.96 10.14 -20.70
C GLY A 388 -16.02 11.30 -20.32
N ALA A 389 -15.38 11.93 -21.29
CA ALA A 389 -14.52 13.08 -21.09
C ALA A 389 -15.28 14.30 -20.54
N VAL A 390 -16.47 14.59 -21.09
CA VAL A 390 -17.32 15.72 -20.64
C VAL A 390 -17.84 15.49 -19.21
N LEU A 391 -18.30 14.27 -18.92
CA LEU A 391 -18.74 13.91 -17.56
C LEU A 391 -17.58 13.98 -16.57
N HIS A 392 -16.39 13.60 -16.99
CA HIS A 392 -15.18 13.66 -16.19
C HIS A 392 -14.77 15.11 -15.89
N ILE A 393 -14.74 15.96 -16.93
CA ILE A 393 -14.47 17.41 -16.81
C ILE A 393 -15.53 18.09 -15.93
N SER A 394 -16.81 17.75 -16.09
CA SER A 394 -17.88 18.34 -15.29
C SER A 394 -17.81 17.93 -13.82
N ALA A 395 -17.40 16.69 -13.54
CA ALA A 395 -17.14 16.22 -12.18
C ALA A 395 -15.96 16.96 -11.52
N CYS A 396 -14.86 17.14 -12.25
CA CYS A 396 -13.71 17.93 -11.80
C CYS A 396 -14.09 19.39 -11.53
N MET A 397 -14.88 20.01 -12.41
CA MET A 397 -15.33 21.40 -12.25
C MET A 397 -16.29 21.56 -11.05
N HIS A 398 -17.09 20.56 -10.75
CA HIS A 398 -17.97 20.58 -9.58
C HIS A 398 -17.17 20.48 -8.27
N GLU A 399 -16.16 19.62 -8.21
CA GLU A 399 -15.28 19.48 -7.03
C GLU A 399 -14.45 20.75 -6.78
N VAL A 400 -13.92 21.39 -7.85
CA VAL A 400 -13.18 22.65 -7.72
C VAL A 400 -14.08 23.77 -7.15
N ARG A 401 -15.38 23.80 -7.50
CA ARG A 401 -16.32 24.77 -6.96
C ARG A 401 -16.69 24.52 -5.49
N THR A 402 -16.72 23.26 -5.06
CA THR A 402 -17.05 22.90 -3.66
C THR A 402 -15.89 23.12 -2.70
N VAL A 403 -14.64 23.00 -3.17
CA VAL A 403 -13.43 23.27 -2.37
C VAL A 403 -13.13 24.78 -2.25
N GLY A 404 -13.70 25.62 -3.10
CA GLY A 404 -13.47 27.07 -3.13
C GLY A 404 -14.48 27.91 -2.33
N GLN A 405 -15.39 27.30 -1.56
CA GLN A 405 -16.27 28.04 -0.64
C GLN A 405 -15.73 27.93 0.80
N PRO A 406 -15.54 29.09 1.50
CA PRO A 406 -15.01 29.13 2.86
C PRO A 406 -15.93 28.49 3.89
#